data_40c3c1b1064ceeda46b2f992595abcd7
#
_entry.id   40c3c1b1064ceeda46b2f992595abcd7
#
_cell.length_a   1.000
_cell.length_b   1.000
_cell.length_c   1.000
_cell.angle_alpha   90.00
_cell.angle_beta   90.00
_cell.angle_gamma   90.00
#
_symmetry.space_group_name_H-M   'P 1'
#
loop_
_entity.id
_entity.type
_entity.pdbx_description
1 polymer ?
#
loop_
_entity_poly.entity_id
_entity_poly.type
_entity_poly.pdbx_seq_one_letter_code
_entity_poly.pdbx_strand_id
1 'polypeptide(L)'
;MAFSGPMEDRLEIRELYDTYGDGSSRGDAETFLSCWTENGQWKTHLFTRTGKAELREQWNMLWANFEKVALIGNVLSIEVDGDKASSRALAHEIVALKGGGVYKLSGLYEDQLVRQGGKWLFRQRDYSVLAEELPGQRT
;
A
#
# COMPACT_ATOMS: atom_id res chain seq x y z
N MET A 1 -5.40 22.24 -0.10
CA MET A 1 -5.98 21.71 1.14
C MET A 1 -5.68 20.23 1.23
N ALA A 2 -5.45 19.72 2.45
CA ALA A 2 -5.10 18.29 2.63
C ALA A 2 -6.25 17.36 2.22
N PHE A 3 -7.50 17.81 2.35
CA PHE A 3 -8.67 17.03 1.97
C PHE A 3 -9.60 17.90 1.13
N SER A 4 -9.82 17.48 -0.11
CA SER A 4 -10.67 18.20 -1.05
C SER A 4 -11.41 17.24 -1.98
N GLY A 5 -12.49 17.73 -2.56
CA GLY A 5 -13.39 16.95 -3.42
C GLY A 5 -14.55 16.33 -2.65
N PRO A 6 -15.43 15.59 -3.35
CA PRO A 6 -16.64 15.01 -2.74
C PRO A 6 -16.31 14.07 -1.59
N MET A 7 -17.07 14.18 -0.52
CA MET A 7 -16.87 13.34 0.68
C MET A 7 -17.05 11.86 0.38
N GLU A 8 -17.99 11.52 -0.49
CA GLU A 8 -18.22 10.14 -0.90
C GLU A 8 -16.99 9.53 -1.56
N ASP A 9 -16.34 10.26 -2.47
CA ASP A 9 -15.10 9.80 -3.11
C ASP A 9 -13.97 9.64 -2.08
N ARG A 10 -13.87 10.58 -1.15
CA ARG A 10 -12.85 10.50 -0.11
C ARG A 10 -13.06 9.30 0.82
N LEU A 11 -14.32 8.99 1.14
CA LEU A 11 -14.64 7.80 1.93
C LEU A 11 -14.27 6.52 1.17
N GLU A 12 -14.63 6.44 -0.10
CA GLU A 12 -14.28 5.29 -0.94
C GLU A 12 -12.77 5.09 -1.04
N ILE A 13 -12.01 6.19 -1.16
CA ILE A 13 -10.54 6.11 -1.17
C ILE A 13 -10.00 5.62 0.17
N ARG A 14 -10.56 6.08 1.30
CA ARG A 14 -10.18 5.55 2.62
C ARG A 14 -10.46 4.06 2.73
N GLU A 15 -11.60 3.61 2.22
CA GLU A 15 -11.93 2.18 2.22
C GLU A 15 -11.00 1.38 1.30
N LEU A 16 -10.49 1.99 0.22
CA LEU A 16 -9.47 1.37 -0.61
C LEU A 16 -8.18 1.14 0.19
N TYR A 17 -7.74 2.13 0.96
CA TYR A 17 -6.58 1.97 1.85
C TYR A 17 -6.81 0.87 2.88
N ASP A 18 -7.99 0.83 3.48
CA ASP A 18 -8.33 -0.18 4.48
C ASP A 18 -8.40 -1.59 3.86
N THR A 19 -8.93 -1.70 2.65
CA THR A 19 -8.96 -2.96 1.90
C THR A 19 -7.54 -3.45 1.57
N TYR A 20 -6.67 -2.53 1.16
CA TYR A 20 -5.26 -2.83 0.91
C TYR A 20 -4.58 -3.34 2.19
N GLY A 21 -4.80 -2.67 3.32
CA GLY A 21 -4.26 -3.06 4.61
C GLY A 21 -4.78 -4.42 5.08
N ASP A 22 -6.07 -4.66 4.91
CA ASP A 22 -6.69 -5.94 5.26
C ASP A 22 -6.13 -7.10 4.43
N GLY A 23 -6.09 -6.93 3.11
CA GLY A 23 -5.52 -7.95 2.22
C GLY A 23 -4.07 -8.24 2.54
N SER A 24 -3.28 -7.17 2.76
CA SER A 24 -1.86 -7.31 3.10
C SER A 24 -1.65 -8.01 4.44
N SER A 25 -2.48 -7.71 5.44
CA SER A 25 -2.35 -8.32 6.77
C SER A 25 -2.81 -9.77 6.79
N ARG A 26 -3.76 -10.14 5.93
CA ARG A 26 -4.25 -11.53 5.84
C ARG A 26 -3.46 -12.40 4.86
N GLY A 27 -2.50 -11.85 4.15
CA GLY A 27 -1.80 -12.59 3.11
C GLY A 27 -2.68 -12.93 1.91
N ASP A 28 -3.67 -12.11 1.63
CA ASP A 28 -4.63 -12.31 0.55
C ASP A 28 -4.19 -11.55 -0.70
N ALA A 29 -3.46 -12.23 -1.58
CA ALA A 29 -2.93 -11.66 -2.80
C ALA A 29 -4.01 -11.09 -3.72
N GLU A 30 -5.16 -11.77 -3.82
CA GLU A 30 -6.24 -11.31 -4.72
C GLU A 30 -6.83 -9.99 -4.23
N THR A 31 -7.04 -9.84 -2.92
CA THR A 31 -7.50 -8.58 -2.34
C THR A 31 -6.48 -7.47 -2.56
N PHE A 32 -5.20 -7.73 -2.32
CA PHE A 32 -4.11 -6.78 -2.60
C PHE A 32 -4.13 -6.33 -4.07
N LEU A 33 -4.18 -7.28 -4.99
CA LEU A 33 -4.16 -6.97 -6.43
C LEU A 33 -5.42 -6.23 -6.89
N SER A 34 -6.56 -6.49 -6.25
CA SER A 34 -7.82 -5.82 -6.60
C SER A 34 -7.78 -4.31 -6.35
N CYS A 35 -6.85 -3.83 -5.54
CA CYS A 35 -6.70 -2.39 -5.24
C CYS A 35 -5.98 -1.61 -6.33
N TRP A 36 -5.40 -2.29 -7.31
CA TRP A 36 -4.56 -1.68 -8.33
C TRP A 36 -5.25 -1.63 -9.70
N THR A 37 -4.89 -0.63 -10.50
CA THR A 37 -5.20 -0.66 -11.93
C THR A 37 -4.41 -1.78 -12.60
N GLU A 38 -4.83 -2.18 -13.82
CA GLU A 38 -4.14 -3.25 -14.57
C GLU A 38 -2.66 -2.95 -14.78
N ASN A 39 -2.31 -1.69 -15.01
CA ASN A 39 -0.93 -1.24 -15.23
C ASN A 39 -0.38 -0.47 -14.04
N GLY A 40 -0.91 -0.74 -12.83
CA GLY A 40 -0.47 -0.06 -11.61
C GLY A 40 1.02 -0.21 -11.35
N GLN A 41 1.63 0.84 -10.81
CA GLN A 41 3.05 0.85 -10.54
C GLN A 41 3.32 1.00 -9.03
N TRP A 42 4.11 0.08 -8.50
CA TRP A 42 4.59 0.12 -7.12
C TRP A 42 6.08 0.41 -7.13
N LYS A 43 6.44 1.54 -6.56
CA LYS A 43 7.82 2.02 -6.56
C LYS A 43 8.31 2.20 -5.13
N THR A 44 9.47 1.65 -4.84
CA THR A 44 10.19 1.82 -3.59
C THR A 44 11.67 2.06 -3.92
N HIS A 45 12.48 2.29 -2.89
CA HIS A 45 13.94 2.40 -3.07
C HIS A 45 14.59 1.07 -3.50
N LEU A 46 13.91 -0.06 -3.34
CA LEU A 46 14.44 -1.39 -3.65
C LEU A 46 13.96 -1.91 -5.01
N PHE A 47 12.81 -1.46 -5.50
CA PHE A 47 12.23 -1.99 -6.73
C PHE A 47 11.22 -1.02 -7.35
N THR A 48 10.96 -1.24 -8.63
CA THR A 48 9.83 -0.68 -9.34
C THR A 48 9.15 -1.84 -10.07
N ARG A 49 7.87 -2.05 -9.78
CA ARG A 49 7.06 -3.10 -10.39
C ARG A 49 5.86 -2.48 -11.09
N THR A 50 5.61 -2.88 -12.31
CA THR A 50 4.53 -2.32 -13.13
C THR A 50 3.65 -3.44 -13.67
N GLY A 51 2.34 -3.31 -13.45
CA GLY A 51 1.35 -4.28 -13.90
C GLY A 51 1.09 -5.40 -12.90
N LYS A 52 -0.10 -6.00 -12.98
CA LYS A 52 -0.55 -6.98 -12.00
C LYS A 52 0.31 -8.24 -11.95
N ALA A 53 0.89 -8.64 -13.08
CA ALA A 53 1.79 -9.80 -13.09
C ALA A 53 3.06 -9.54 -12.27
N GLU A 54 3.68 -8.36 -12.45
CA GLU A 54 4.87 -7.98 -11.68
C GLU A 54 4.54 -7.72 -10.21
N LEU A 55 3.38 -7.12 -9.92
CA LEU A 55 2.93 -6.91 -8.55
C LEU A 55 2.73 -8.25 -7.82
N ARG A 56 2.15 -9.24 -8.48
CA ARG A 56 1.99 -10.58 -7.94
C ARG A 56 3.33 -11.25 -7.67
N GLU A 57 4.27 -11.11 -8.60
CA GLU A 57 5.62 -11.65 -8.44
C GLU A 57 6.31 -11.06 -7.20
N GLN A 58 6.22 -9.73 -7.04
CA GLN A 58 6.80 -9.06 -5.87
C GLN A 58 6.12 -9.50 -4.58
N TRP A 59 4.80 -9.62 -4.58
CA TRP A 59 4.04 -10.15 -3.45
C TRP A 59 4.53 -11.54 -3.05
N ASN A 60 4.67 -12.44 -4.02
CA ASN A 60 5.12 -13.80 -3.76
C ASN A 60 6.54 -13.84 -3.18
N MET A 61 7.42 -12.97 -3.67
CA MET A 61 8.80 -12.86 -3.15
C MET A 61 8.80 -12.43 -1.68
N LEU A 62 7.99 -11.43 -1.33
CA LEU A 62 7.89 -10.95 0.04
C LEU A 62 7.29 -12.03 0.95
N TRP A 63 6.17 -12.61 0.55
CA TRP A 63 5.47 -13.59 1.36
C TRP A 63 6.19 -14.93 1.48
N ALA A 64 7.18 -15.20 0.63
CA ALA A 64 8.04 -16.37 0.79
C ALA A 64 8.75 -16.39 2.15
N ASN A 65 9.00 -15.20 2.73
CA ASN A 65 9.71 -15.04 4.00
C ASN A 65 8.83 -14.57 5.15
N PHE A 66 7.57 -14.23 4.90
CA PHE A 66 6.67 -13.67 5.90
C PHE A 66 5.82 -14.76 6.54
N GLU A 67 5.73 -14.75 7.87
CA GLU A 67 4.81 -15.59 8.63
C GLU A 67 3.51 -14.86 8.90
N LYS A 68 3.61 -13.64 9.41
CA LYS A 68 2.47 -12.78 9.72
C LYS A 68 2.84 -11.33 9.46
N VAL A 69 1.87 -10.56 9.02
CA VAL A 69 2.03 -9.12 8.77
C VAL A 69 0.90 -8.36 9.43
N ALA A 70 1.26 -7.26 10.10
CA ALA A 70 0.32 -6.23 10.50
C ALA A 70 0.67 -4.96 9.73
N LEU A 71 -0.19 -4.54 8.83
CA LEU A 71 -0.04 -3.27 8.10
C LEU A 71 -1.05 -2.28 8.66
N ILE A 72 -0.52 -1.24 9.29
CA ILE A 72 -1.32 -0.17 9.89
C ILE A 72 -1.10 1.08 9.06
N GLY A 73 -2.16 1.64 8.52
CA GLY A 73 -2.10 2.83 7.68
C GLY A 73 -2.86 4.00 8.28
N ASN A 74 -2.42 5.21 7.94
CA ASN A 74 -3.11 6.43 8.29
C ASN A 74 -3.04 7.41 7.11
N VAL A 75 -4.21 7.74 6.57
CA VAL A 75 -4.31 8.68 5.45
C VAL A 75 -4.08 10.10 5.95
N LEU A 76 -3.17 10.82 5.31
CA LEU A 76 -2.78 12.19 5.68
C LEU A 76 -3.41 13.24 4.77
N SER A 77 -3.68 12.90 3.52
CA SER A 77 -4.31 13.80 2.56
C SER A 77 -5.02 13.03 1.46
N ILE A 78 -6.09 13.59 0.95
CA ILE A 78 -6.80 13.10 -0.25
C ILE A 78 -7.28 14.32 -1.01
N GLU A 79 -6.84 14.45 -2.25
CA GLU A 79 -7.29 15.53 -3.13
C GLU A 79 -7.90 14.90 -4.37
N VAL A 80 -9.22 15.03 -4.50
CA VAL A 80 -10.00 14.44 -5.60
C VAL A 80 -10.29 15.51 -6.64
N ASP A 81 -10.02 15.19 -7.91
CA ASP A 81 -10.34 16.03 -9.06
C ASP A 81 -10.96 15.14 -10.14
N GLY A 82 -12.30 15.10 -10.17
CA GLY A 82 -13.04 14.23 -11.09
C GLY A 82 -12.74 12.75 -10.87
N ASP A 83 -12.21 12.09 -11.89
CA ASP A 83 -11.86 10.65 -11.84
C ASP A 83 -10.41 10.39 -11.46
N LYS A 84 -9.71 11.42 -10.98
CA LYS A 84 -8.32 11.31 -10.52
C LYS A 84 -8.21 11.83 -9.10
N ALA A 85 -7.27 11.28 -8.36
CA ALA A 85 -6.96 11.75 -7.03
C ALA A 85 -5.48 11.57 -6.72
N SER A 86 -4.98 12.41 -5.83
CA SER A 86 -3.69 12.22 -5.20
C SER A 86 -3.89 12.07 -3.69
N SER A 87 -3.04 11.29 -3.06
CA SER A 87 -3.17 11.00 -1.65
C SER A 87 -1.81 10.73 -1.04
N ARG A 88 -1.68 11.00 0.24
CA ARG A 88 -0.51 10.66 1.05
C ARG A 88 -0.96 9.85 2.25
N ALA A 89 -0.17 8.85 2.61
CA ALA A 89 -0.50 7.99 3.75
C ALA A 89 0.78 7.53 4.45
N LEU A 90 0.73 7.48 5.76
CA LEU A 90 1.73 6.75 6.54
C LEU A 90 1.35 5.28 6.57
N ALA A 91 2.35 4.41 6.48
CA ALA A 91 2.17 2.98 6.66
C ALA A 91 3.20 2.48 7.67
N HIS A 92 2.74 1.70 8.62
CA HIS A 92 3.58 1.04 9.60
C HIS A 92 3.39 -0.46 9.50
N GLU A 93 4.47 -1.18 9.25
CA GLU A 93 4.43 -2.63 9.08
C GLU A 93 5.21 -3.32 10.18
N ILE A 94 4.61 -4.34 10.76
CA ILE A 94 5.25 -5.24 11.70
C ILE A 94 5.14 -6.63 11.09
N VAL A 95 6.29 -7.23 10.79
CA VAL A 95 6.36 -8.49 10.06
C VAL A 95 7.06 -9.53 10.90
N ALA A 96 6.34 -10.63 11.20
CA ALA A 96 6.96 -11.81 11.77
C ALA A 96 7.52 -12.66 10.63
N LEU A 97 8.79 -13.00 10.69
CA LEU A 97 9.48 -13.74 9.63
C LEU A 97 9.44 -15.25 9.89
N LYS A 98 9.37 -16.05 8.83
CA LYS A 98 9.33 -17.51 8.91
C LYS A 98 10.57 -18.10 9.59
N GLY A 99 11.73 -17.46 9.42
CA GLY A 99 12.96 -17.88 10.06
C GLY A 99 13.12 -17.42 11.50
N GLY A 100 12.12 -16.75 12.06
CA GLY A 100 12.18 -16.10 13.36
C GLY A 100 12.58 -14.63 13.26
N GLY A 101 12.26 -13.88 14.30
CA GLY A 101 12.53 -12.45 14.35
C GLY A 101 11.37 -11.60 13.79
N VAL A 102 11.46 -10.33 14.06
CA VAL A 102 10.47 -9.34 13.68
C VAL A 102 11.14 -8.21 12.90
N TYR A 103 10.54 -7.86 11.78
CA TYR A 103 10.95 -6.72 10.96
C TYR A 103 9.91 -5.63 11.12
N LYS A 104 10.36 -4.40 11.38
CA LYS A 104 9.49 -3.25 11.53
C LYS A 104 9.86 -2.19 10.51
N LEU A 105 8.86 -1.59 9.89
CA LEU A 105 9.04 -0.62 8.83
C LEU A 105 7.97 0.45 8.90
N SER A 106 8.39 1.71 8.92
CA SER A 106 7.48 2.84 8.79
C SER A 106 7.87 3.66 7.58
N GLY A 107 6.89 4.05 6.79
CA GLY A 107 7.14 4.79 5.58
C GLY A 107 5.98 5.68 5.18
N LEU A 108 6.25 6.46 4.13
CA LEU A 108 5.29 7.37 3.54
C LEU A 108 4.99 6.91 2.12
N TYR A 109 3.71 6.76 1.83
CA TYR A 109 3.21 6.58 0.47
C TYR A 109 2.78 7.92 -0.11
N GLU A 110 3.19 8.19 -1.33
CA GLU A 110 2.63 9.25 -2.18
C GLU A 110 1.95 8.55 -3.34
N ASP A 111 0.63 8.73 -3.44
CA ASP A 111 -0.21 7.89 -4.29
C ASP A 111 -0.95 8.69 -5.35
N GLN A 112 -1.07 8.09 -6.54
CA GLN A 112 -1.93 8.54 -7.61
C GLN A 112 -3.03 7.51 -7.78
N LEU A 113 -4.28 7.97 -7.79
CA LEU A 113 -5.46 7.11 -7.89
C LEU A 113 -6.32 7.52 -9.09
N VAL A 114 -7.06 6.57 -9.61
CA VAL A 114 -8.05 6.81 -10.66
C VAL A 114 -9.33 6.06 -10.35
N ARG A 115 -10.46 6.61 -10.81
CA ARG A 115 -11.73 5.92 -10.75
C ARG A 115 -11.97 5.25 -12.10
N GLN A 116 -12.11 3.94 -12.09
CA GLN A 116 -12.36 3.12 -13.26
C GLN A 116 -13.50 2.14 -12.97
N GLY A 117 -14.48 2.08 -13.84
CA GLY A 117 -15.63 1.19 -13.64
C GLY A 117 -16.38 1.46 -12.34
N GLY A 118 -16.42 2.72 -11.91
CA GLY A 118 -17.08 3.13 -10.67
C GLY A 118 -16.28 2.84 -9.40
N LYS A 119 -15.03 2.43 -9.52
CA LYS A 119 -14.17 2.10 -8.37
C LYS A 119 -12.89 2.91 -8.38
N TRP A 120 -12.49 3.38 -7.19
CA TRP A 120 -11.18 3.99 -7.00
C TRP A 120 -10.11 2.91 -6.88
N LEU A 121 -9.00 3.10 -7.61
CA LEU A 121 -7.89 2.15 -7.67
C LEU A 121 -6.57 2.91 -7.61
N PHE A 122 -5.54 2.27 -7.06
CA PHE A 122 -4.18 2.81 -7.12
C PHE A 122 -3.62 2.65 -8.54
N ARG A 123 -3.21 3.77 -9.11
CA ARG A 123 -2.49 3.79 -10.39
C ARG A 123 -0.98 3.75 -10.16
N GLN A 124 -0.53 4.44 -9.11
CA GLN A 124 0.89 4.49 -8.74
C GLN A 124 1.01 4.72 -7.24
N ARG A 125 1.89 3.96 -6.63
CA ARG A 125 2.24 4.15 -5.24
C ARG A 125 3.76 4.29 -5.13
N ASP A 126 4.23 5.45 -4.62
CA ASP A 126 5.63 5.71 -4.33
C ASP A 126 5.85 5.61 -2.83
N TYR A 127 6.70 4.68 -2.41
CA TYR A 127 6.98 4.43 -1.00
C TYR A 127 8.37 4.92 -0.62
N SER A 128 8.44 5.68 0.46
CA SER A 128 9.70 6.15 1.05
C SER A 128 9.81 5.67 2.47
N VAL A 129 10.92 5.05 2.83
CA VAL A 129 11.17 4.58 4.20
C VAL A 129 11.49 5.77 5.09
N LEU A 130 10.80 5.86 6.23
CA LEU A 130 11.09 6.85 7.27
C LEU A 130 11.94 6.25 8.38
N ALA A 131 11.65 5.03 8.77
CA ALA A 131 12.40 4.31 9.80
C ALA A 131 12.21 2.82 9.62
N GLU A 132 13.24 2.04 9.90
CA GLU A 132 13.13 0.58 9.90
C GLU A 132 14.00 -0.04 10.97
N GLU A 133 13.57 -1.20 11.43
CA GLU A 133 14.32 -2.03 12.38
C GLU A 133 14.36 -3.44 11.81
N LEU A 134 15.57 -3.92 11.51
CA LEU A 134 15.77 -5.27 11.01
C LEU A 134 15.82 -6.27 12.15
N PRO A 135 15.53 -7.55 11.89
CA PRO A 135 15.60 -8.58 12.93
C PRO A 135 16.98 -8.61 13.58
N GLY A 136 16.99 -8.64 14.92
CA GLY A 136 18.22 -8.65 15.69
C GLY A 136 18.86 -7.29 15.93
N GLN A 137 18.33 -6.21 15.33
CA GLN A 137 18.78 -4.84 15.62
C GLN A 137 18.09 -4.32 16.89
N ARG A 138 18.85 -3.53 17.65
CA ARG A 138 18.32 -2.80 18.80
C ARG A 138 18.68 -1.34 18.67
N THR A 139 17.70 -0.50 18.88
CA THR A 139 17.88 0.94 18.89
C THR A 139 17.98 1.46 20.31
#